data_75549f3157d376fada729b4432abe6ac
#
_entry.id   75549f3157d376fada729b4432abe6ac
#
_cell.length_a   1.000
_cell.length_b   1.000
_cell.length_c   1.000
_cell.angle_alpha   90.00
_cell.angle_beta   90.00
_cell.angle_gamma   90.00
#
_symmetry.space_group_name_H-M   'P 1'
#
loop_
_entity.id
_entity.type
_entity.pdbx_description
1 polymer ?
#
loop_
_entity_poly.entity_id
_entity_poly.type
_entity_poly.pdbx_seq_one_letter_code
_entity_poly.pdbx_strand_id
1 'polypeptide(L)'
;MECSWNEMAPKKVRALIREGKISGPTAGMSAGYAQANLVILKKELAFDFLLFCQRNQKPCPVLDVTEAGSPVPAIIAPQADIRTDLPKYRIYQHGVLAEEVTDITPYWEDDFVGFLIGCSFSFEQALINNGIGVRHIEEGTNVPMYKTNIDCVPAGPFRGQMVVSMRPVPEWQAVRAAQVTSRFPAVHGGPIQIGNPQAIGIHDLNRPDFGDAVTVREGDVPIFWACGVTPQAIAMQVKPEMMITHAPGHMLITDIRDETLGVL
;
A
#
# COMPACT_ATOMS: atom_id res chain seq x y z
N MET A 1 -10.73 4.01 -29.54
CA MET A 1 -10.77 4.79 -28.28
C MET A 1 -10.13 3.90 -27.22
N GLU A 2 -8.88 4.17 -26.90
CA GLU A 2 -8.24 3.55 -25.72
C GLU A 2 -9.01 4.05 -24.50
N CYS A 3 -9.67 3.14 -23.81
CA CYS A 3 -10.40 3.46 -22.61
C CYS A 3 -9.35 3.81 -21.54
N SER A 4 -9.32 5.07 -21.12
CA SER A 4 -8.38 5.54 -20.11
C SER A 4 -8.68 4.84 -18.77
N TRP A 5 -7.75 4.05 -18.26
CA TRP A 5 -7.91 3.26 -17.03
C TRP A 5 -8.28 4.12 -15.81
N ASN A 6 -7.90 5.42 -15.82
CA ASN A 6 -8.17 6.36 -14.73
C ASN A 6 -9.66 6.74 -14.62
N GLU A 7 -10.41 6.70 -15.72
CA GLU A 7 -11.84 7.05 -15.75
C GLU A 7 -12.77 5.85 -15.52
N MET A 8 -12.19 4.65 -15.43
CA MET A 8 -12.96 3.43 -15.34
C MET A 8 -13.43 3.17 -13.89
N ALA A 9 -14.70 2.78 -13.73
CA ALA A 9 -15.24 2.43 -12.42
C ALA A 9 -14.51 1.21 -11.80
N PRO A 10 -14.28 1.19 -10.47
CA PRO A 10 -13.57 0.13 -9.75
C PRO A 10 -14.02 -1.28 -10.11
N LYS A 11 -15.32 -1.54 -10.08
CA LYS A 11 -15.92 -2.83 -10.43
C LYS A 11 -15.51 -3.31 -11.83
N LYS A 12 -15.41 -2.40 -12.80
CA LYS A 12 -15.04 -2.75 -14.17
C LYS A 12 -13.55 -3.08 -14.27
N VAL A 13 -12.69 -2.34 -13.55
CA VAL A 13 -11.26 -2.62 -13.49
C VAL A 13 -11.01 -3.98 -12.83
N ARG A 14 -11.66 -4.27 -11.68
CA ARG A 14 -11.59 -5.57 -11.01
C ARG A 14 -12.04 -6.72 -11.92
N ALA A 15 -13.12 -6.53 -12.69
CA ALA A 15 -13.56 -7.52 -13.66
C ALA A 15 -12.50 -7.81 -14.74
N LEU A 16 -11.83 -6.78 -15.27
CA LEU A 16 -10.75 -6.94 -16.25
C LEU A 16 -9.49 -7.59 -15.66
N ILE A 17 -9.20 -7.33 -14.39
CA ILE A 17 -8.14 -8.03 -13.64
C ILE A 17 -8.47 -9.52 -13.56
N ARG A 18 -9.68 -9.88 -13.11
CA ARG A 18 -10.15 -11.26 -12.99
C ARG A 18 -10.13 -12.00 -14.33
N GLU A 19 -10.36 -11.30 -15.43
CA GLU A 19 -10.27 -11.82 -16.79
C GLU A 19 -8.82 -11.91 -17.31
N GLY A 20 -7.82 -11.55 -16.51
CA GLY A 20 -6.40 -11.54 -16.90
C GLY A 20 -6.02 -10.46 -17.93
N LYS A 21 -6.89 -9.48 -18.19
CA LYS A 21 -6.63 -8.38 -19.13
C LYS A 21 -5.78 -7.26 -18.53
N ILE A 22 -5.70 -7.18 -17.20
CA ILE A 22 -4.86 -6.26 -16.45
C ILE A 22 -4.02 -7.09 -15.48
N SER A 23 -2.69 -7.03 -15.63
CA SER A 23 -1.73 -7.72 -14.75
C SER A 23 -0.61 -6.79 -14.26
N GLY A 24 -0.63 -5.54 -14.67
CA GLY A 24 0.33 -4.50 -14.29
C GLY A 24 -0.06 -3.74 -13.01
N PRO A 25 0.80 -2.80 -12.58
CA PRO A 25 0.55 -1.94 -11.43
C PRO A 25 -0.74 -1.13 -11.56
N THR A 26 -1.40 -0.88 -10.43
CA THR A 26 -2.71 -0.20 -10.37
C THR A 26 -2.64 1.32 -10.17
N ALA A 27 -1.43 1.90 -10.09
CA ALA A 27 -1.25 3.34 -9.94
C ALA A 27 -2.00 4.11 -11.04
N GLY A 28 -2.79 5.11 -10.64
CA GLY A 28 -3.58 5.93 -11.57
C GLY A 28 -4.85 5.27 -12.12
N MET A 29 -5.16 4.02 -11.82
CA MET A 29 -6.42 3.39 -12.21
C MET A 29 -7.56 3.83 -11.31
N SER A 30 -8.77 3.98 -11.87
CA SER A 30 -9.98 4.42 -11.16
C SER A 30 -9.71 5.68 -10.31
N ALA A 31 -9.28 6.77 -10.93
CA ALA A 31 -8.92 8.00 -10.24
C ALA A 31 -10.03 8.47 -9.27
N GLY A 32 -9.64 8.87 -8.06
CA GLY A 32 -10.55 9.29 -6.99
C GLY A 32 -11.15 8.13 -6.20
N TYR A 33 -10.70 6.90 -6.41
CA TYR A 33 -11.06 5.75 -5.56
C TYR A 33 -9.85 5.22 -4.80
N ALA A 34 -10.06 4.91 -3.53
CA ALA A 34 -9.02 4.39 -2.67
C ALA A 34 -8.51 3.02 -3.14
N GLN A 35 -7.22 2.80 -2.96
CA GLN A 35 -6.58 1.51 -3.21
C GLN A 35 -6.07 0.92 -1.90
N ALA A 36 -6.19 -0.39 -1.73
CA ALA A 36 -5.81 -1.08 -0.52
C ALA A 36 -4.70 -2.10 -0.75
N ASN A 37 -3.73 -2.09 0.17
CA ASN A 37 -2.77 -3.18 0.33
C ASN A 37 -3.48 -4.41 0.89
N LEU A 38 -3.04 -5.61 0.51
CA LEU A 38 -3.61 -6.87 0.99
C LEU A 38 -2.56 -7.66 1.77
N VAL A 39 -2.97 -8.15 2.94
CA VAL A 39 -2.26 -9.20 3.71
C VAL A 39 -3.27 -10.26 4.09
N ILE A 40 -2.97 -11.52 3.80
CA ILE A 40 -3.78 -12.68 4.20
C ILE A 40 -2.94 -13.56 5.13
N LEU A 41 -3.52 -13.91 6.26
CA LEU A 41 -2.90 -14.73 7.30
C LEU A 41 -3.90 -15.79 7.78
N LYS A 42 -3.39 -16.88 8.33
CA LYS A 42 -4.21 -17.84 9.08
C LYS A 42 -4.82 -17.18 10.32
N LYS A 43 -6.04 -17.58 10.69
CA LYS A 43 -6.82 -17.06 11.81
C LYS A 43 -6.04 -17.04 13.13
N GLU A 44 -5.16 -18.00 13.35
CA GLU A 44 -4.34 -18.08 14.57
C GLU A 44 -3.42 -16.86 14.78
N LEU A 45 -3.00 -16.19 13.68
CA LEU A 45 -2.16 -14.98 13.68
C LEU A 45 -2.99 -13.70 13.55
N ALA A 46 -4.26 -13.80 13.17
CA ALA A 46 -5.07 -12.65 12.76
C ALA A 46 -5.28 -11.65 13.90
N PHE A 47 -5.51 -12.11 15.14
CA PHE A 47 -5.69 -11.19 16.28
C PHE A 47 -4.40 -10.41 16.59
N ASP A 48 -3.27 -11.09 16.63
CA ASP A 48 -1.98 -10.43 16.90
C ASP A 48 -1.62 -9.44 15.79
N PHE A 49 -1.94 -9.77 14.53
CA PHE A 49 -1.72 -8.88 13.42
C PHE A 49 -2.66 -7.65 13.47
N LEU A 50 -3.93 -7.84 13.79
CA LEU A 50 -4.87 -6.73 14.00
C LEU A 50 -4.38 -5.80 15.12
N LEU A 51 -3.92 -6.37 16.24
CA LEU A 51 -3.36 -5.61 17.35
C LEU A 51 -2.08 -4.86 16.94
N PHE A 52 -1.24 -5.49 16.11
CA PHE A 52 -0.08 -4.84 15.52
C PHE A 52 -0.49 -3.64 14.67
N CYS A 53 -1.46 -3.80 13.77
CA CYS A 53 -1.99 -2.70 12.96
C CYS A 53 -2.59 -1.58 13.82
N GLN A 54 -3.36 -1.93 14.85
CA GLN A 54 -3.95 -0.95 15.78
C GLN A 54 -2.90 -0.14 16.55
N ARG A 55 -1.77 -0.77 16.91
CA ARG A 55 -0.65 -0.08 17.57
C ARG A 55 0.19 0.77 16.62
N ASN A 56 0.12 0.49 15.32
CA ASN A 56 0.92 1.10 14.27
C ASN A 56 0.04 1.65 13.15
N GLN A 57 -0.97 2.43 13.50
CA GLN A 57 -1.99 2.92 12.55
C GLN A 57 -1.40 3.68 11.36
N LYS A 58 -0.27 4.37 11.55
CA LYS A 58 0.33 5.17 10.51
C LYS A 58 0.91 4.34 9.35
N PRO A 59 1.74 3.29 9.56
CA PRO A 59 2.14 2.38 8.49
C PRO A 59 1.09 1.33 8.12
N CYS A 60 0.13 1.03 9.02
CA CYS A 60 -0.85 -0.05 8.85
C CYS A 60 -2.29 0.45 9.10
N PRO A 61 -2.79 1.46 8.37
CA PRO A 61 -4.16 1.95 8.54
C PRO A 61 -5.14 0.92 7.95
N VAL A 62 -5.78 0.14 8.82
CA VAL A 62 -6.74 -0.90 8.41
C VAL A 62 -8.03 -0.25 7.91
N LEU A 63 -8.45 -0.58 6.69
CA LEU A 63 -9.70 -0.15 6.07
C LEU A 63 -10.80 -1.20 6.20
N ASP A 64 -10.42 -2.49 6.12
CA ASP A 64 -11.35 -3.62 6.25
C ASP A 64 -10.61 -4.89 6.68
N VAL A 65 -11.33 -5.82 7.30
CA VAL A 65 -10.85 -7.15 7.65
C VAL A 65 -11.94 -8.16 7.30
N THR A 66 -11.60 -9.20 6.55
CA THR A 66 -12.59 -10.22 6.19
C THR A 66 -12.87 -11.15 7.37
N GLU A 67 -14.05 -11.75 7.38
CA GLU A 67 -14.30 -12.91 8.25
C GLU A 67 -13.41 -14.09 7.82
N ALA A 68 -13.11 -14.99 8.72
CA ALA A 68 -12.30 -16.17 8.42
C ALA A 68 -12.97 -17.01 7.31
N GLY A 69 -12.19 -17.36 6.28
CA GLY A 69 -12.64 -18.10 5.10
C GLY A 69 -13.38 -17.24 4.06
N SER A 70 -13.80 -16.02 4.39
CA SER A 70 -14.47 -15.12 3.44
C SER A 70 -13.47 -14.38 2.56
N PRO A 71 -13.61 -14.43 1.23
CA PRO A 71 -12.77 -13.64 0.33
C PRO A 71 -13.35 -12.25 0.03
N VAL A 72 -14.44 -11.84 0.70
CA VAL A 72 -15.17 -10.62 0.39
C VAL A 72 -14.89 -9.53 1.44
N PRO A 73 -14.29 -8.38 1.06
CA PRO A 73 -14.17 -7.22 1.95
C PRO A 73 -15.53 -6.51 2.04
N ALA A 74 -16.21 -6.72 3.16
CA ALA A 74 -17.63 -6.36 3.33
C ALA A 74 -17.87 -4.84 3.31
N ILE A 75 -16.88 -4.03 3.72
CA ILE A 75 -17.03 -2.58 3.91
C ILE A 75 -16.53 -1.82 2.68
N ILE A 76 -15.32 -2.12 2.21
CA ILE A 76 -14.65 -1.27 1.20
C ILE A 76 -14.89 -1.72 -0.24
N ALA A 77 -15.27 -2.99 -0.46
CA ALA A 77 -15.54 -3.53 -1.78
C ALA A 77 -16.45 -4.78 -1.70
N PRO A 78 -17.74 -4.65 -1.34
CA PRO A 78 -18.62 -5.78 -1.03
C PRO A 78 -18.95 -6.69 -2.23
N GLN A 79 -18.50 -6.34 -3.43
CA GLN A 79 -18.65 -7.13 -4.65
C GLN A 79 -17.30 -7.62 -5.20
N ALA A 80 -16.22 -7.43 -4.44
CA ALA A 80 -14.90 -7.90 -4.81
C ALA A 80 -14.65 -9.32 -4.26
N ASP A 81 -13.75 -10.02 -4.93
CA ASP A 81 -13.16 -11.27 -4.46
C ASP A 81 -11.64 -11.06 -4.36
N ILE A 82 -11.11 -11.00 -3.13
CA ILE A 82 -9.68 -10.74 -2.92
C ILE A 82 -8.77 -11.86 -3.42
N ARG A 83 -9.32 -12.97 -3.93
CA ARG A 83 -8.55 -14.07 -4.52
C ARG A 83 -8.18 -13.81 -5.98
N THR A 84 -8.95 -12.94 -6.67
CA THR A 84 -8.85 -12.76 -8.13
C THR A 84 -8.87 -11.29 -8.58
N ASP A 85 -9.21 -10.34 -7.70
CA ASP A 85 -9.46 -8.94 -8.05
C ASP A 85 -8.25 -8.01 -7.84
N LEU A 86 -7.08 -8.59 -7.53
CA LEU A 86 -5.79 -7.90 -7.57
C LEU A 86 -4.96 -8.43 -8.74
N PRO A 87 -4.20 -7.58 -9.44
CA PRO A 87 -3.47 -8.01 -10.64
C PRO A 87 -2.36 -9.02 -10.37
N LYS A 88 -1.78 -9.00 -9.16
CA LYS A 88 -0.67 -9.89 -8.80
C LYS A 88 -0.54 -10.06 -7.29
N TYR A 89 -0.27 -11.29 -6.88
CA TYR A 89 -0.07 -11.71 -5.49
C TYR A 89 1.33 -12.27 -5.28
N ARG A 90 1.79 -12.21 -4.03
CA ARG A 90 3.00 -12.87 -3.53
C ARG A 90 2.64 -13.88 -2.46
N ILE A 91 3.04 -15.13 -2.67
CA ILE A 91 2.87 -16.21 -1.69
C ILE A 91 4.18 -16.40 -0.96
N TYR A 92 4.12 -16.27 0.36
CA TYR A 92 5.28 -16.51 1.24
C TYR A 92 5.06 -17.78 2.05
N GLN A 93 6.07 -18.63 2.07
CA GLN A 93 6.14 -19.82 2.93
C GLN A 93 7.32 -19.66 3.89
N HIS A 94 7.06 -19.75 5.19
CA HIS A 94 8.07 -19.55 6.24
C HIS A 94 8.90 -18.27 6.07
N GLY A 95 8.24 -17.18 5.59
CA GLY A 95 8.86 -15.88 5.39
C GLY A 95 9.67 -15.73 4.10
N VAL A 96 9.71 -16.76 3.24
CA VAL A 96 10.39 -16.73 1.95
C VAL A 96 9.36 -16.63 0.82
N LEU A 97 9.60 -15.75 -0.14
CA LEU A 97 8.77 -15.65 -1.34
C LEU A 97 8.86 -16.97 -2.12
N ALA A 98 7.75 -17.69 -2.20
CA ALA A 98 7.64 -18.94 -2.94
C ALA A 98 7.21 -18.69 -4.39
N GLU A 99 6.14 -17.87 -4.59
CA GLU A 99 5.57 -17.66 -5.91
C GLU A 99 4.99 -16.25 -6.07
N GLU A 100 4.90 -15.78 -7.31
CA GLU A 100 4.06 -14.65 -7.74
C GLU A 100 2.99 -15.20 -8.71
N VAL A 101 1.72 -14.95 -8.38
CA VAL A 101 0.57 -15.46 -9.14
C VAL A 101 -0.47 -14.35 -9.37
N THR A 102 -1.41 -14.59 -10.30
CA THR A 102 -2.53 -13.66 -10.56
C THR A 102 -3.86 -14.15 -9.98
N ASP A 103 -3.90 -15.38 -9.46
CA ASP A 103 -5.07 -16.01 -8.85
C ASP A 103 -4.61 -16.87 -7.66
N ILE A 104 -5.18 -16.62 -6.49
CA ILE A 104 -4.88 -17.35 -5.26
C ILE A 104 -6.00 -18.31 -4.84
N THR A 105 -7.01 -18.52 -5.68
CA THR A 105 -8.09 -19.48 -5.40
C THR A 105 -7.56 -20.90 -5.08
N PRO A 106 -6.52 -21.42 -5.76
CA PRO A 106 -5.96 -22.75 -5.45
C PRO A 106 -5.27 -22.84 -4.08
N TYR A 107 -4.90 -21.70 -3.48
CA TYR A 107 -4.20 -21.61 -2.19
C TYR A 107 -5.13 -21.23 -1.04
N TRP A 108 -6.42 -20.97 -1.34
CA TRP A 108 -7.36 -20.45 -0.36
C TRP A 108 -7.74 -21.51 0.67
N GLU A 109 -7.67 -21.14 1.95
CA GLU A 109 -8.05 -21.98 3.09
C GLU A 109 -9.22 -21.35 3.86
N ASP A 110 -10.05 -22.17 4.52
CA ASP A 110 -11.26 -21.73 5.22
C ASP A 110 -10.97 -20.94 6.53
N ASP A 111 -9.71 -20.92 6.95
CA ASP A 111 -9.27 -20.17 8.12
C ASP A 111 -8.46 -18.90 7.77
N PHE A 112 -8.35 -18.56 6.49
CA PHE A 112 -7.69 -17.32 6.08
C PHE A 112 -8.50 -16.08 6.44
N VAL A 113 -7.78 -15.03 6.90
CA VAL A 113 -8.30 -13.70 7.19
C VAL A 113 -7.55 -12.70 6.34
N GLY A 114 -8.28 -11.94 5.53
CA GLY A 114 -7.75 -10.87 4.68
C GLY A 114 -7.78 -9.52 5.40
N PHE A 115 -6.66 -8.82 5.42
CA PHE A 115 -6.51 -7.45 5.93
C PHE A 115 -6.31 -6.49 4.77
N LEU A 116 -7.19 -5.52 4.64
CA LEU A 116 -7.12 -4.47 3.64
C LEU A 116 -6.60 -3.20 4.33
N ILE A 117 -5.42 -2.75 3.91
CA ILE A 117 -4.69 -1.66 4.55
C ILE A 117 -4.58 -0.51 3.55
N GLY A 118 -4.87 0.71 4.00
CA GLY A 118 -4.82 1.91 3.18
C GLY A 118 -3.48 2.11 2.49
N CYS A 119 -3.51 2.72 1.32
CA CYS A 119 -2.34 2.98 0.49
C CYS A 119 -2.13 4.47 0.24
N SER A 120 -0.88 4.89 0.16
CA SER A 120 -0.50 6.27 -0.14
C SER A 120 -0.94 6.73 -1.54
N PHE A 121 -1.27 5.83 -2.46
CA PHE A 121 -1.82 6.18 -3.76
C PHE A 121 -3.13 6.97 -3.65
N SER A 122 -3.91 6.71 -2.58
CA SER A 122 -5.18 7.42 -2.33
C SER A 122 -5.01 8.91 -2.03
N PHE A 123 -3.88 9.38 -1.52
CA PHE A 123 -3.65 10.82 -1.34
C PHE A 123 -2.89 11.48 -2.50
N GLU A 124 -2.36 10.72 -3.44
CA GLU A 124 -1.57 11.27 -4.56
C GLU A 124 -2.41 12.16 -5.46
N GLN A 125 -3.68 11.79 -5.70
CA GLN A 125 -4.58 12.66 -6.44
C GLN A 125 -4.80 14.00 -5.74
N ALA A 126 -4.84 14.00 -4.40
CA ALA A 126 -4.96 15.24 -3.63
C ALA A 126 -3.69 16.12 -3.76
N LEU A 127 -2.49 15.52 -3.81
CA LEU A 127 -1.26 16.26 -4.12
C LEU A 127 -1.32 16.88 -5.50
N ILE A 128 -1.67 16.12 -6.53
CA ILE A 128 -1.78 16.56 -7.93
C ILE A 128 -2.81 17.70 -8.04
N ASN A 129 -3.98 17.57 -7.43
CA ASN A 129 -5.03 18.59 -7.42
C ASN A 129 -4.59 19.89 -6.71
N ASN A 130 -3.54 19.83 -5.87
CA ASN A 130 -2.93 20.99 -5.23
C ASN A 130 -1.66 21.49 -5.97
N GLY A 131 -1.44 21.05 -7.22
CA GLY A 131 -0.30 21.48 -8.06
C GLY A 131 1.04 20.89 -7.61
N ILE A 132 1.05 19.81 -6.83
CA ILE A 132 2.26 19.11 -6.39
C ILE A 132 2.44 17.89 -7.29
N GLY A 133 3.52 17.87 -8.07
CA GLY A 133 3.85 16.75 -8.95
C GLY A 133 4.20 15.48 -8.17
N VAL A 134 3.89 14.33 -8.75
CA VAL A 134 4.22 13.01 -8.19
C VAL A 134 5.20 12.33 -9.13
N ARG A 135 6.49 12.37 -8.77
CA ARG A 135 7.62 12.06 -9.64
C ARG A 135 7.57 10.66 -10.25
N HIS A 136 7.27 9.63 -9.48
CA HIS A 136 7.20 8.27 -10.01
C HIS A 136 6.06 8.09 -11.04
N ILE A 137 4.96 8.85 -10.92
CA ILE A 137 3.90 8.89 -11.95
C ILE A 137 4.41 9.59 -13.20
N GLU A 138 5.11 10.73 -13.05
CA GLU A 138 5.71 11.48 -14.16
C GLU A 138 6.73 10.66 -14.94
N GLU A 139 7.48 9.79 -14.24
CA GLU A 139 8.55 8.95 -14.81
C GLU A 139 8.04 7.55 -15.23
N GLY A 140 6.78 7.19 -14.92
CA GLY A 140 6.20 5.89 -15.26
C GLY A 140 6.84 4.72 -14.52
N THR A 141 7.33 4.97 -13.29
CA THR A 141 7.99 3.99 -12.42
C THR A 141 7.16 3.70 -11.17
N ASN A 142 7.57 2.71 -10.35
CA ASN A 142 6.94 2.47 -9.07
C ASN A 142 7.57 3.36 -7.98
N VAL A 143 6.77 3.80 -6.99
CA VAL A 143 7.25 4.66 -5.91
C VAL A 143 8.43 4.03 -5.16
N PRO A 144 9.53 4.77 -4.89
CA PRO A 144 10.65 4.26 -4.10
C PRO A 144 10.27 4.09 -2.64
N MET A 145 10.64 2.95 -2.05
CA MET A 145 10.34 2.61 -0.67
C MET A 145 11.60 2.13 0.05
N TYR A 146 11.73 2.55 1.30
CA TYR A 146 12.94 2.34 2.11
C TYR A 146 12.59 1.79 3.48
N LYS A 147 13.36 0.83 3.97
CA LYS A 147 13.37 0.44 5.37
C LYS A 147 14.02 1.54 6.21
N THR A 148 13.43 1.83 7.36
CA THR A 148 13.94 2.84 8.28
C THR A 148 14.55 2.21 9.54
N ASN A 149 15.13 3.05 10.40
CA ASN A 149 15.53 2.67 11.76
C ASN A 149 14.42 2.91 12.80
N ILE A 150 13.18 3.21 12.36
CA ILE A 150 12.03 3.46 13.24
C ILE A 150 11.35 2.14 13.54
N ASP A 151 11.39 1.71 14.80
CA ASP A 151 10.73 0.49 15.22
C ASP A 151 9.21 0.66 15.31
N CYS A 152 8.48 -0.33 14.83
CA CYS A 152 7.05 -0.48 15.07
C CYS A 152 6.80 -1.03 16.48
N VAL A 153 5.68 -0.64 17.10
CA VAL A 153 5.25 -1.17 18.39
C VAL A 153 4.84 -2.63 18.22
N PRO A 154 5.48 -3.60 18.90
CA PRO A 154 5.24 -5.02 18.68
C PRO A 154 3.88 -5.50 19.19
N ALA A 155 3.36 -6.57 18.57
CA ALA A 155 2.20 -7.33 19.05
C ALA A 155 2.37 -8.80 18.69
N GLY A 156 2.28 -9.69 19.68
CA GLY A 156 2.56 -11.12 19.49
C GLY A 156 3.93 -11.34 18.80
N PRO A 157 3.99 -12.13 17.74
CA PRO A 157 5.22 -12.34 16.97
C PRO A 157 5.58 -11.17 16.06
N PHE A 158 4.64 -10.24 15.76
CA PHE A 158 4.83 -9.15 14.82
C PHE A 158 5.68 -8.03 15.44
N ARG A 159 6.85 -7.81 14.88
CA ARG A 159 7.82 -6.78 15.24
C ARG A 159 8.73 -6.47 14.08
N GLY A 160 9.22 -5.25 13.98
CA GLY A 160 10.17 -4.84 12.95
C GLY A 160 10.12 -3.34 12.72
N GLN A 161 10.83 -2.91 11.67
CA GLN A 161 11.00 -1.52 11.33
C GLN A 161 9.96 -1.06 10.31
N MET A 162 9.60 0.22 10.41
CA MET A 162 8.71 0.87 9.47
C MET A 162 9.36 0.98 8.10
N VAL A 163 8.60 0.72 7.06
CA VAL A 163 8.94 1.10 5.68
C VAL A 163 8.28 2.42 5.36
N VAL A 164 8.99 3.28 4.64
CA VAL A 164 8.47 4.56 4.14
C VAL A 164 8.53 4.60 2.62
N SER A 165 7.57 5.29 2.00
CA SER A 165 7.63 5.68 0.59
C SER A 165 8.10 7.13 0.46
N MET A 166 8.93 7.44 -0.55
CA MET A 166 9.49 8.78 -0.73
C MET A 166 8.94 9.44 -2.00
N ARG A 167 8.68 10.75 -1.88
CA ARG A 167 8.43 11.60 -3.04
C ARG A 167 9.28 12.85 -2.93
N PRO A 168 10.09 13.16 -3.96
CA PRO A 168 10.78 14.45 -4.02
C PRO A 168 9.76 15.53 -4.37
N VAL A 169 9.76 16.61 -3.60
CA VAL A 169 8.85 17.74 -3.75
C VAL A 169 9.66 19.03 -3.71
N PRO A 170 9.39 20.02 -4.58
CA PRO A 170 10.05 21.31 -4.50
C PRO A 170 9.97 21.91 -3.08
N GLU A 171 11.09 22.43 -2.56
CA GLU A 171 11.20 22.90 -1.17
C GLU A 171 10.06 23.84 -0.76
N TRP A 172 9.68 24.77 -1.65
CA TRP A 172 8.60 25.73 -1.39
C TRP A 172 7.20 25.08 -1.28
N GLN A 173 7.02 23.84 -1.77
CA GLN A 173 5.77 23.06 -1.65
C GLN A 173 5.77 22.06 -0.49
N ALA A 174 6.89 21.86 0.20
CA ALA A 174 7.02 20.82 1.22
C ALA A 174 5.97 20.97 2.37
N VAL A 175 5.75 22.20 2.85
CA VAL A 175 4.73 22.47 3.86
C VAL A 175 3.33 22.16 3.33
N ARG A 176 3.05 22.54 2.07
CA ARG A 176 1.75 22.26 1.44
C ARG A 176 1.52 20.77 1.27
N ALA A 177 2.55 20.02 0.86
CA ALA A 177 2.47 18.56 0.73
C ALA A 177 2.12 17.90 2.08
N ALA A 178 2.77 18.32 3.16
CA ALA A 178 2.46 17.85 4.51
C ALA A 178 1.02 18.17 4.93
N GLN A 179 0.55 19.40 4.69
CA GLN A 179 -0.81 19.83 5.02
C GLN A 179 -1.87 19.01 4.25
N VAL A 180 -1.68 18.83 2.94
CA VAL A 180 -2.59 18.08 2.09
C VAL A 180 -2.70 16.64 2.57
N THR A 181 -1.56 15.95 2.76
CA THR A 181 -1.56 14.52 3.13
C THR A 181 -1.99 14.27 4.57
N SER A 182 -1.77 15.22 5.49
CA SER A 182 -2.23 15.12 6.88
C SER A 182 -3.75 14.99 7.01
N ARG A 183 -4.49 15.40 5.99
CA ARG A 183 -5.95 15.25 5.94
C ARG A 183 -6.43 13.82 5.66
N PHE A 184 -5.54 12.88 5.37
CA PHE A 184 -5.86 11.50 5.01
C PHE A 184 -5.28 10.48 6.01
N PRO A 185 -5.67 10.54 7.31
CA PRO A 185 -5.09 9.66 8.33
C PRO A 185 -5.36 8.16 8.07
N ALA A 186 -6.46 7.83 7.42
CA ALA A 186 -6.82 6.46 7.05
C ALA A 186 -5.96 5.85 5.92
N VAL A 187 -5.08 6.64 5.30
CA VAL A 187 -4.14 6.21 4.27
C VAL A 187 -2.75 6.80 4.50
N HIS A 188 -2.24 6.64 5.73
CA HIS A 188 -0.94 7.05 6.26
C HIS A 188 -0.82 8.50 6.76
N GLY A 189 -1.69 9.43 6.36
CA GLY A 189 -1.68 10.81 6.85
C GLY A 189 -0.45 11.62 6.44
N GLY A 190 -0.03 12.54 7.30
CA GLY A 190 1.15 13.38 7.07
C GLY A 190 2.47 12.63 7.09
N PRO A 191 3.55 13.25 6.59
CA PRO A 191 4.86 12.61 6.48
C PRO A 191 5.46 12.19 7.84
N ILE A 192 6.35 11.21 7.78
CA ILE A 192 7.21 10.76 8.89
C ILE A 192 8.45 11.63 8.97
N GLN A 193 9.03 11.99 7.81
CA GLN A 193 10.25 12.77 7.72
C GLN A 193 10.20 13.69 6.50
N ILE A 194 10.73 14.89 6.66
CA ILE A 194 10.92 15.88 5.58
C ILE A 194 12.41 16.22 5.54
N GLY A 195 13.03 16.12 4.38
CA GLY A 195 14.48 16.32 4.21
C GLY A 195 15.29 15.15 4.76
N ASN A 196 16.40 15.44 5.39
CA ASN A 196 17.44 14.54 5.91
C ASN A 196 17.08 13.04 6.02
N PRO A 197 17.36 12.21 5.02
CA PRO A 197 17.02 10.77 5.03
C PRO A 197 17.84 9.99 6.06
N GLN A 198 19.05 10.44 6.40
CA GLN A 198 19.92 9.78 7.39
C GLN A 198 19.29 9.78 8.79
N ALA A 199 18.45 10.76 9.11
CA ALA A 199 17.75 10.82 10.40
C ALA A 199 16.84 9.60 10.64
N ILE A 200 16.38 8.95 9.57
CA ILE A 200 15.54 7.74 9.61
C ILE A 200 16.26 6.49 9.06
N GLY A 201 17.61 6.54 9.00
CA GLY A 201 18.44 5.40 8.63
C GLY A 201 18.58 5.14 7.13
N ILE A 202 18.15 6.05 6.26
CA ILE A 202 18.27 5.92 4.80
C ILE A 202 19.56 6.62 4.34
N HIS A 203 20.47 5.86 3.76
CA HIS A 203 21.80 6.38 3.40
C HIS A 203 21.95 6.70 1.90
N ASP A 204 21.17 6.04 1.03
CA ASP A 204 21.25 6.22 -0.42
C ASP A 204 19.85 6.19 -1.05
N LEU A 205 19.41 7.32 -1.57
CA LEU A 205 18.10 7.45 -2.23
C LEU A 205 18.05 6.76 -3.61
N ASN A 206 19.20 6.44 -4.21
CA ASN A 206 19.24 5.75 -5.48
C ASN A 206 19.15 4.22 -5.35
N ARG A 207 19.08 3.71 -4.11
CA ARG A 207 18.98 2.28 -3.81
C ARG A 207 17.80 1.97 -2.88
N PRO A 208 16.56 2.11 -3.37
CA PRO A 208 15.37 1.75 -2.59
C PRO A 208 15.35 0.25 -2.29
N ASP A 209 14.80 -0.14 -1.13
CA ASP A 209 14.57 -1.54 -0.78
C ASP A 209 13.45 -2.17 -1.62
N PHE A 210 12.47 -1.35 -2.07
CA PHE A 210 11.35 -1.74 -2.92
C PHE A 210 11.01 -0.59 -3.87
N GLY A 211 10.38 -0.93 -5.01
CA GLY A 211 10.06 0.04 -6.06
C GLY A 211 11.31 0.47 -6.84
N ASP A 212 11.24 1.62 -7.48
CA ASP A 212 12.25 2.15 -8.38
C ASP A 212 12.78 3.49 -7.85
N ALA A 213 14.06 3.77 -8.07
CA ALA A 213 14.61 5.08 -7.78
C ALA A 213 13.98 6.14 -8.71
N VAL A 214 13.76 7.34 -8.18
CA VAL A 214 13.22 8.48 -8.95
C VAL A 214 14.21 9.64 -8.92
N THR A 215 14.13 10.52 -9.93
CA THR A 215 14.96 11.71 -10.01
C THR A 215 14.65 12.69 -8.88
N VAL A 216 15.65 13.04 -8.08
CA VAL A 216 15.61 14.15 -7.12
C VAL A 216 16.31 15.34 -7.79
N ARG A 217 15.55 16.37 -8.18
CA ARG A 217 16.07 17.56 -8.87
C ARG A 217 16.67 18.54 -7.87
N GLU A 218 17.53 19.43 -8.36
CA GLU A 218 18.00 20.56 -7.54
C GLU A 218 16.82 21.39 -7.01
N GLY A 219 16.83 21.68 -5.71
CA GLY A 219 15.72 22.36 -5.03
C GLY A 219 14.56 21.46 -4.61
N ASP A 220 14.62 20.14 -4.89
CA ASP A 220 13.68 19.18 -4.32
C ASP A 220 14.09 18.74 -2.91
N VAL A 221 13.11 18.56 -2.04
CA VAL A 221 13.25 17.97 -0.71
C VAL A 221 12.62 16.57 -0.72
N PRO A 222 13.34 15.51 -0.34
CA PRO A 222 12.75 14.19 -0.19
C PRO A 222 11.80 14.19 1.01
N ILE A 223 10.54 13.82 0.79
CA ILE A 223 9.53 13.69 1.83
C ILE A 223 9.13 12.23 1.94
N PHE A 224 9.04 11.72 3.18
CA PHE A 224 8.84 10.31 3.46
C PHE A 224 7.52 10.10 4.20
N TRP A 225 6.67 9.24 3.67
CA TRP A 225 5.41 8.81 4.29
C TRP A 225 5.51 7.35 4.72
N ALA A 226 4.84 6.99 5.80
CA ALA A 226 4.68 5.58 6.16
C ALA A 226 4.07 4.80 4.99
N CYS A 227 4.43 3.54 4.85
CA CYS A 227 4.05 2.72 3.70
C CYS A 227 3.40 1.41 4.11
N GLY A 228 2.34 1.02 3.37
CA GLY A 228 1.64 -0.25 3.53
C GLY A 228 2.45 -1.50 3.16
N VAL A 229 3.68 -1.34 2.67
CA VAL A 229 4.66 -2.44 2.55
C VAL A 229 5.25 -2.84 3.90
N THR A 230 5.11 -2.02 4.95
CA THR A 230 5.57 -2.36 6.32
C THR A 230 5.07 -3.74 6.79
N PRO A 231 3.77 -4.10 6.68
CA PRO A 231 3.30 -5.44 7.05
C PRO A 231 4.00 -6.56 6.29
N GLN A 232 4.28 -6.38 4.99
CA GLN A 232 5.00 -7.38 4.20
C GLN A 232 6.43 -7.59 4.72
N ALA A 233 7.16 -6.50 4.97
CA ALA A 233 8.52 -6.57 5.50
C ALA A 233 8.55 -7.27 6.88
N ILE A 234 7.56 -7.00 7.72
CA ILE A 234 7.43 -7.61 9.04
C ILE A 234 7.05 -9.08 8.96
N ALA A 235 6.15 -9.45 8.07
CA ALA A 235 5.76 -10.83 7.88
C ALA A 235 6.91 -11.71 7.40
N MET A 236 7.81 -11.18 6.58
CA MET A 236 9.05 -11.87 6.21
C MET A 236 9.92 -12.18 7.45
N GLN A 237 9.85 -11.34 8.49
CA GLN A 237 10.59 -11.57 9.75
C GLN A 237 9.88 -12.55 10.68
N VAL A 238 8.55 -12.54 10.74
CA VAL A 238 7.73 -13.45 11.54
C VAL A 238 7.80 -14.89 11.02
N LYS A 239 7.99 -15.05 9.70
CA LYS A 239 8.08 -16.33 9.00
C LYS A 239 6.86 -17.24 9.24
N PRO A 240 5.62 -16.76 9.08
CA PRO A 240 4.45 -17.61 9.20
C PRO A 240 4.54 -18.79 8.23
N GLU A 241 3.86 -19.88 8.55
CA GLU A 241 3.81 -21.06 7.68
C GLU A 241 3.39 -20.67 6.25
N MET A 242 2.31 -19.90 6.15
CA MET A 242 1.86 -19.29 4.89
C MET A 242 1.38 -17.85 5.14
N MET A 243 1.71 -16.97 4.23
CA MET A 243 1.16 -15.64 4.12
C MET A 243 1.02 -15.27 2.65
N ILE A 244 -0.06 -14.60 2.30
CA ILE A 244 -0.26 -14.06 0.96
C ILE A 244 -0.39 -12.54 1.05
N THR A 245 0.24 -11.83 0.13
CA THR A 245 0.11 -10.38 0.00
C THR A 245 -0.15 -10.01 -1.46
N HIS A 246 -0.56 -8.76 -1.70
CA HIS A 246 -0.44 -8.18 -3.04
C HIS A 246 1.04 -8.05 -3.43
N ALA A 247 1.36 -8.07 -4.70
CA ALA A 247 2.68 -7.65 -5.18
C ALA A 247 2.79 -6.11 -5.11
N PRO A 248 3.97 -5.53 -4.81
CA PRO A 248 4.14 -4.08 -4.73
C PRO A 248 3.58 -3.36 -5.96
N GLY A 249 2.73 -2.33 -5.72
CA GLY A 249 2.07 -1.58 -6.77
C GLY A 249 0.82 -2.23 -7.37
N HIS A 250 0.44 -3.45 -6.99
CA HIS A 250 -0.70 -4.21 -7.53
C HIS A 250 -1.84 -4.30 -6.51
N MET A 251 -2.50 -3.18 -6.25
CA MET A 251 -3.45 -3.01 -5.15
C MET A 251 -4.85 -3.51 -5.48
N LEU A 252 -5.67 -3.74 -4.43
CA LEU A 252 -7.12 -3.82 -4.60
C LEU A 252 -7.68 -2.42 -4.84
N ILE A 253 -8.39 -2.21 -5.94
CA ILE A 253 -9.14 -0.97 -6.17
C ILE A 253 -10.49 -1.10 -5.46
N THR A 254 -10.76 -0.23 -4.49
CA THR A 254 -11.96 -0.28 -3.64
C THR A 254 -13.12 0.49 -4.25
N ASP A 255 -14.32 0.38 -3.65
CA ASP A 255 -15.50 1.18 -4.02
C ASP A 255 -15.59 2.49 -3.21
N ILE A 256 -14.60 2.77 -2.34
CA ILE A 256 -14.54 3.96 -1.48
C ILE A 256 -13.89 5.12 -2.23
N ARG A 257 -14.51 6.28 -2.20
CA ARG A 257 -13.91 7.51 -2.71
C ARG A 257 -12.77 8.00 -1.80
N ASP A 258 -11.65 8.43 -2.40
CA ASP A 258 -10.52 9.02 -1.66
C ASP A 258 -10.98 10.15 -0.73
N GLU A 259 -11.92 10.99 -1.20
CA GLU A 259 -12.46 12.12 -0.45
C GLU A 259 -13.08 11.71 0.88
N THR A 260 -13.68 10.52 0.97
CA THR A 260 -14.32 10.01 2.19
C THR A 260 -13.32 9.56 3.25
N LEU A 261 -12.06 9.36 2.86
CA LEU A 261 -10.96 9.03 3.78
C LEU A 261 -10.26 10.28 4.31
N GLY A 262 -10.65 11.45 3.80
CA GLY A 262 -10.16 12.74 4.26
C GLY A 262 -10.90 13.24 5.49
N VAL A 263 -10.18 13.97 6.36
CA VAL A 263 -10.74 14.74 7.47
C VAL A 263 -10.65 16.24 7.18
N LEU A 264 -11.57 17.03 7.72
CA LEU A 264 -11.62 18.49 7.53
C LEU A 264 -10.47 19.21 8.23
#